data_8973550f4629c0e327402719e80b892c
#
_entry.id   8973550f4629c0e327402719e80b892c
#
_cell.length_a   1.000
_cell.length_b   1.000
_cell.length_c   1.000
_cell.angle_alpha   90.00
_cell.angle_beta   90.00
_cell.angle_gamma   90.00
#
_symmetry.space_group_name_H-M   'P 1'
#
loop_
_entity.id
_entity.type
_entity.pdbx_description
1 polymer ?
#
loop_
_entity_poly.entity_id
_entity_poly.type
_entity_poly.pdbx_seq_one_letter_code
_entity_poly.pdbx_strand_id
1 'polypeptide(L)'
;LQWWAQYGITKEILKRFRVYSCKAVYLNGSYYATTGPQNPMFGYYRGKNDKGVELWRIYFPFRERGTTRFLSNWKSIMLQGAHQLPAEGDLLVVTKSMKDVMCLYSLGITAIAPNSENLFLTESQFEKLSKRFKKIVVFYDNDLPGIHNMNQIRKKFNIDCIFIPRSYGAKDISDFHAKYGREKTLNLIERAWRTLKK
;
A
#
# COMPACT_ATOMS: atom_id res chain seq x y z
N LEU A 1 1.58 8.10 16.23
CA LEU A 1 2.85 7.44 15.88
C LEU A 1 2.85 5.98 16.32
N GLN A 2 2.43 5.68 17.54
CA GLN A 2 2.46 4.33 18.10
C GLN A 2 1.75 3.28 17.23
N TRP A 3 0.61 3.62 16.62
CA TRP A 3 -0.11 2.73 15.71
C TRP A 3 0.70 2.38 14.46
N TRP A 4 1.50 3.30 13.93
CA TRP A 4 2.34 3.05 12.76
C TRP A 4 3.61 2.26 13.09
N ALA A 5 4.14 2.42 14.32
CA ALA A 5 5.40 1.80 14.75
C ALA A 5 5.34 0.27 14.71
N GLN A 6 4.18 -0.34 14.99
CA GLN A 6 4.00 -1.80 14.92
C GLN A 6 4.27 -2.38 13.50
N TYR A 7 4.14 -1.54 12.47
CA TYR A 7 4.41 -1.91 11.08
C TYR A 7 5.81 -1.49 10.60
N GLY A 8 6.70 -1.09 11.51
CA GLY A 8 8.02 -0.57 11.20
C GLY A 8 8.02 0.83 10.56
N ILE A 9 6.90 1.54 10.62
CA ILE A 9 6.72 2.83 9.95
C ILE A 9 7.06 3.95 10.93
N THR A 10 8.17 4.66 10.68
CA THR A 10 8.67 5.77 11.49
C THR A 10 8.04 7.10 11.07
N LYS A 11 8.30 8.16 11.86
CA LYS A 11 7.87 9.53 11.53
C LYS A 11 8.48 10.02 10.21
N GLU A 12 9.71 9.67 9.93
CA GLU A 12 10.43 10.02 8.70
C GLU A 12 9.78 9.36 7.48
N ILE A 13 9.36 8.09 7.60
CA ILE A 13 8.62 7.37 6.56
C ILE A 13 7.26 8.05 6.32
N LEU A 14 6.51 8.36 7.38
CA LEU A 14 5.25 9.08 7.24
C LEU A 14 5.44 10.42 6.51
N LYS A 15 6.47 11.19 6.88
CA LYS A 15 6.81 12.46 6.23
C LYS A 15 7.15 12.26 4.75
N ARG A 16 7.98 11.26 4.43
CA ARG A 16 8.35 10.91 3.04
C ARG A 16 7.14 10.57 2.19
N PHE A 17 6.22 9.79 2.75
CA PHE A 17 4.98 9.38 2.07
C PHE A 17 3.86 10.42 2.17
N ARG A 18 4.13 11.60 2.77
CA ARG A 18 3.18 12.70 2.96
C ARG A 18 1.91 12.24 3.68
N VAL A 19 2.11 11.49 4.75
CA VAL A 19 1.04 11.02 5.65
C VAL A 19 0.99 11.90 6.87
N TYR A 20 -0.19 12.46 7.14
CA TYR A 20 -0.43 13.42 8.22
C TYR A 20 -1.55 12.94 9.13
N SER A 21 -1.48 13.26 10.44
CA SER A 21 -2.62 13.15 11.33
C SER A 21 -3.64 14.22 10.97
N CYS A 22 -4.90 13.83 10.85
CA CYS A 22 -6.00 14.76 10.60
C CYS A 22 -6.74 15.07 11.89
N LYS A 23 -7.00 16.34 12.19
CA LYS A 23 -7.80 16.76 13.35
C LYS A 23 -9.29 16.62 13.07
N ALA A 24 -9.72 17.05 11.89
CA ALA A 24 -11.10 16.96 11.44
C ALA A 24 -11.16 16.77 9.92
N VAL A 25 -12.27 16.23 9.43
CA VAL A 25 -12.57 16.08 8.01
C VAL A 25 -13.90 16.76 7.71
N TYR A 26 -13.92 17.53 6.63
CA TYR A 26 -15.11 18.17 6.09
C TYR A 26 -15.34 17.68 4.66
N LEU A 27 -16.58 17.41 4.29
CA LEU A 27 -17.00 17.03 2.95
C LEU A 27 -17.88 18.13 2.38
N ASN A 28 -17.47 18.75 1.29
CA ASN A 28 -18.19 19.87 0.66
C ASN A 28 -18.57 20.99 1.66
N GLY A 29 -17.64 21.32 2.56
CA GLY A 29 -17.86 22.34 3.59
C GLY A 29 -18.60 21.84 4.84
N SER A 30 -19.22 20.67 4.81
CA SER A 30 -19.96 20.09 5.95
C SER A 30 -19.04 19.21 6.81
N TYR A 31 -19.18 19.34 8.13
CA TYR A 31 -18.47 18.48 9.08
C TYR A 31 -18.80 17.01 8.86
N TYR A 32 -17.77 16.16 8.82
CA TYR A 32 -17.91 14.72 8.65
C TYR A 32 -17.40 13.92 9.86
N ALA A 33 -16.19 14.22 10.35
CA ALA A 33 -15.58 13.48 11.46
C ALA A 33 -14.47 14.28 12.13
N THR A 34 -14.23 14.01 13.42
CA THR A 34 -13.06 14.44 14.17
C THR A 34 -12.25 13.25 14.66
N THR A 35 -10.95 13.49 14.89
CA THR A 35 -10.06 12.47 15.45
C THR A 35 -10.30 12.30 16.95
N GLY A 36 -10.01 11.09 17.43
CA GLY A 36 -10.02 10.75 18.85
C GLY A 36 -9.29 9.43 19.06
N PRO A 37 -9.11 8.99 20.33
CA PRO A 37 -8.44 7.72 20.64
C PRO A 37 -9.10 6.51 19.93
N GLN A 38 -10.43 6.52 19.82
CA GLN A 38 -11.22 5.46 19.19
C GLN A 38 -11.45 5.66 17.68
N ASN A 39 -11.04 6.81 17.13
CA ASN A 39 -11.23 7.15 15.73
C ASN A 39 -10.04 7.95 15.19
N PRO A 40 -8.81 7.40 15.20
CA PRO A 40 -7.67 8.07 14.59
C PRO A 40 -7.88 8.24 13.10
N MET A 41 -7.41 9.37 12.55
CA MET A 41 -7.54 9.69 11.14
C MET A 41 -6.19 10.09 10.56
N PHE A 42 -5.87 9.55 9.39
CA PHE A 42 -4.64 9.85 8.66
C PHE A 42 -4.95 10.29 7.23
N GLY A 43 -4.39 11.42 6.82
CA GLY A 43 -4.50 11.93 5.47
C GLY A 43 -3.27 11.62 4.64
N TYR A 44 -3.46 11.02 3.48
CA TYR A 44 -2.43 10.80 2.46
C TYR A 44 -2.53 11.93 1.44
N TYR A 45 -1.54 12.82 1.41
CA TYR A 45 -1.50 13.98 0.53
C TYR A 45 -0.83 13.66 -0.80
N ARG A 46 -1.47 14.02 -1.91
CA ARG A 46 -0.95 13.76 -3.26
C ARG A 46 -0.55 15.02 -4.02
N GLY A 47 -0.70 16.18 -3.44
CA GLY A 47 -0.48 17.46 -4.12
C GLY A 47 -1.80 18.11 -4.53
N LYS A 48 -1.75 18.94 -5.56
CA LYS A 48 -2.90 19.64 -6.12
C LYS A 48 -3.16 19.15 -7.55
N ASN A 49 -4.43 19.19 -7.97
CA ASN A 49 -4.80 18.97 -9.36
C ASN A 49 -4.60 20.25 -10.19
N ASP A 50 -4.90 20.18 -11.49
CA ASP A 50 -4.75 21.29 -12.43
C ASP A 50 -5.64 22.51 -12.11
N LYS A 51 -6.67 22.31 -11.27
CA LYS A 51 -7.55 23.37 -10.75
C LYS A 51 -7.12 23.91 -9.39
N GLY A 52 -5.94 23.52 -8.89
CA GLY A 52 -5.41 23.93 -7.59
C GLY A 52 -6.06 23.22 -6.38
N VAL A 53 -6.97 22.28 -6.59
CA VAL A 53 -7.65 21.54 -5.52
C VAL A 53 -6.69 20.50 -4.93
N GLU A 54 -6.54 20.51 -3.61
CA GLU A 54 -5.73 19.53 -2.88
C GLU A 54 -6.32 18.12 -2.98
N LEU A 55 -5.44 17.17 -3.23
CA LEU A 55 -5.78 15.77 -3.39
C LEU A 55 -5.43 15.00 -2.12
N TRP A 56 -6.45 14.52 -1.45
CA TRP A 56 -6.36 13.78 -0.19
C TRP A 56 -7.05 12.43 -0.26
N ARG A 57 -6.49 11.46 0.47
CA ARG A 57 -7.15 10.21 0.83
C ARG A 57 -7.08 10.08 2.35
N ILE A 58 -8.24 10.06 3.00
CA ILE A 58 -8.34 9.95 4.46
C ILE A 58 -8.57 8.50 4.82
N TYR A 59 -7.78 8.01 5.76
CA TYR A 59 -7.83 6.65 6.27
C TYR A 59 -8.28 6.62 7.74
N PHE A 60 -9.26 5.77 8.02
CA PHE A 60 -9.81 5.51 9.35
C PHE A 60 -9.47 4.07 9.78
N PRO A 61 -8.31 3.82 10.41
CA PRO A 61 -7.81 2.46 10.66
C PRO A 61 -8.70 1.62 11.59
N PHE A 62 -9.40 2.26 12.54
CA PHE A 62 -10.17 1.57 13.57
C PHE A 62 -11.65 1.39 13.22
N ARG A 63 -12.09 1.90 12.08
CA ARG A 63 -13.46 1.66 11.63
C ARG A 63 -13.65 0.21 11.20
N GLU A 64 -14.81 -0.35 11.51
CA GLU A 64 -15.18 -1.72 11.19
C GLU A 64 -15.22 -1.98 9.68
N ARG A 65 -15.07 -3.24 9.30
CA ARG A 65 -15.30 -3.70 7.92
C ARG A 65 -16.78 -3.48 7.57
N GLY A 66 -17.04 -3.06 6.32
CA GLY A 66 -18.39 -2.69 5.88
C GLY A 66 -18.75 -1.23 6.12
N THR A 67 -17.95 -0.48 6.88
CA THR A 67 -18.09 0.97 7.04
C THR A 67 -17.10 1.73 6.16
N THR A 68 -17.30 3.05 6.03
CA THR A 68 -16.39 3.91 5.25
C THR A 68 -15.04 4.05 5.95
N ARG A 69 -14.06 3.22 5.56
CA ARG A 69 -12.68 3.28 6.07
C ARG A 69 -11.79 4.24 5.29
N PHE A 70 -12.20 4.63 4.09
CA PHE A 70 -11.47 5.57 3.25
C PHE A 70 -12.43 6.61 2.64
N LEU A 71 -11.98 7.87 2.65
CA LEU A 71 -12.54 8.95 1.84
C LEU A 71 -11.45 9.43 0.89
N SER A 72 -11.78 9.71 -0.35
CA SER A 72 -10.77 10.11 -1.32
C SER A 72 -11.36 10.96 -2.44
N ASN A 73 -10.63 12.01 -2.80
CA ASN A 73 -10.84 12.74 -4.05
C ASN A 73 -9.74 12.45 -5.09
N TRP A 74 -8.96 11.37 -4.90
CA TRP A 74 -8.00 10.90 -5.89
C TRP A 74 -8.70 10.28 -7.09
N LYS A 75 -8.13 10.43 -8.27
CA LYS A 75 -8.56 9.68 -9.45
C LYS A 75 -8.26 8.18 -9.25
N SER A 76 -9.11 7.31 -9.78
CA SER A 76 -8.98 5.84 -9.64
C SER A 76 -7.65 5.28 -10.15
N ILE A 77 -7.08 5.90 -11.19
CA ILE A 77 -5.80 5.50 -11.79
C ILE A 77 -4.56 5.90 -10.97
N MET A 78 -4.70 6.70 -9.91
CA MET A 78 -3.56 7.12 -9.10
C MET A 78 -3.00 5.95 -8.30
N LEU A 79 -1.67 5.82 -8.27
CA LEU A 79 -0.99 4.79 -7.50
C LEU A 79 -0.48 5.35 -6.18
N GLN A 80 -0.72 4.63 -5.11
CA GLN A 80 -0.21 4.92 -3.77
C GLN A 80 1.30 4.67 -3.75
N GLY A 81 2.07 5.62 -3.19
CA GLY A 81 3.52 5.51 -3.09
C GLY A 81 4.30 5.83 -4.37
N ALA A 82 3.65 6.07 -5.52
CA ALA A 82 4.36 6.29 -6.79
C ALA A 82 5.31 7.51 -6.79
N HIS A 83 5.05 8.52 -5.96
CA HIS A 83 5.87 9.74 -5.89
C HIS A 83 7.25 9.54 -5.25
N GLN A 84 7.45 8.42 -4.57
CA GLN A 84 8.73 8.08 -3.91
C GLN A 84 9.55 7.04 -4.69
N LEU A 85 9.05 6.54 -5.81
CA LEU A 85 9.77 5.57 -6.63
C LEU A 85 11.09 6.15 -7.17
N PRO A 86 12.19 5.37 -7.13
CA PRO A 86 13.41 5.73 -7.86
C PRO A 86 13.15 5.74 -9.37
N ALA A 87 14.04 6.37 -10.14
CA ALA A 87 13.95 6.40 -11.60
C ALA A 87 13.96 4.99 -12.20
N GLU A 88 14.79 4.10 -11.65
CA GLU A 88 14.96 2.70 -12.04
C GLU A 88 15.25 1.82 -10.83
N GLY A 89 15.19 0.50 -10.99
CA GLY A 89 15.50 -0.45 -9.92
C GLY A 89 15.42 -1.90 -10.37
N ASP A 90 15.97 -2.79 -9.54
CA ASP A 90 15.93 -4.24 -9.83
C ASP A 90 14.54 -4.84 -9.58
N LEU A 91 13.83 -4.29 -8.60
CA LEU A 91 12.58 -4.84 -8.11
C LEU A 91 11.56 -3.77 -7.79
N LEU A 92 10.32 -4.01 -8.22
CA LEU A 92 9.13 -3.30 -7.77
C LEU A 92 8.09 -4.29 -7.24
N VAL A 93 7.64 -4.07 -6.01
CA VAL A 93 6.52 -4.83 -5.44
C VAL A 93 5.21 -4.04 -5.62
N VAL A 94 4.20 -4.68 -6.19
CA VAL A 94 2.84 -4.16 -6.24
C VAL A 94 2.03 -4.82 -5.13
N THR A 95 1.63 -4.03 -4.13
CA THR A 95 0.83 -4.47 -2.99
C THR A 95 -0.54 -3.81 -2.95
N LYS A 96 -1.33 -3.98 -1.88
CA LYS A 96 -2.73 -3.53 -1.84
C LYS A 96 -2.94 -2.17 -1.18
N SER A 97 -2.09 -1.75 -0.26
CA SER A 97 -2.34 -0.57 0.57
C SER A 97 -1.12 0.30 0.78
N MET A 98 -1.34 1.58 1.09
CA MET A 98 -0.27 2.50 1.50
C MET A 98 0.47 2.00 2.75
N LYS A 99 -0.23 1.34 3.67
CA LYS A 99 0.36 0.74 4.87
C LYS A 99 1.43 -0.29 4.50
N ASP A 100 1.11 -1.18 3.56
CA ASP A 100 2.05 -2.21 3.08
C ASP A 100 3.21 -1.60 2.29
N VAL A 101 2.93 -0.59 1.45
CA VAL A 101 3.97 0.17 0.73
C VAL A 101 4.98 0.76 1.71
N MET A 102 4.52 1.43 2.77
CA MET A 102 5.41 2.02 3.78
C MET A 102 6.12 0.97 4.64
N CYS A 103 5.46 -0.14 4.94
CA CYS A 103 6.07 -1.27 5.64
C CYS A 103 7.21 -1.88 4.80
N LEU A 104 6.98 -2.16 3.52
CA LEU A 104 8.02 -2.65 2.60
C LEU A 104 9.16 -1.64 2.45
N TYR A 105 8.83 -0.35 2.35
CA TYR A 105 9.84 0.71 2.31
C TYR A 105 10.73 0.71 3.57
N SER A 106 10.15 0.48 4.77
CA SER A 106 10.94 0.35 6.01
C SER A 106 11.95 -0.80 5.99
N LEU A 107 11.69 -1.79 5.14
CA LEU A 107 12.55 -2.96 4.91
C LEU A 107 13.56 -2.76 3.76
N GLY A 108 13.56 -1.59 3.11
CA GLY A 108 14.41 -1.29 1.96
C GLY A 108 13.86 -1.80 0.62
N ILE A 109 12.58 -2.14 0.56
CA ILE A 109 11.94 -2.70 -0.63
C ILE A 109 11.05 -1.66 -1.30
N THR A 110 11.29 -1.41 -2.58
CA THR A 110 10.49 -0.47 -3.39
C THR A 110 9.11 -1.05 -3.70
N ALA A 111 8.06 -0.33 -3.34
CA ALA A 111 6.69 -0.80 -3.53
C ALA A 111 5.71 0.31 -3.91
N ILE A 112 4.62 -0.09 -4.56
CA ILE A 112 3.44 0.75 -4.85
C ILE A 112 2.17 -0.05 -4.59
N ALA A 113 1.03 0.66 -4.53
CA ALA A 113 -0.28 0.03 -4.49
C ALA A 113 -1.29 0.76 -5.39
N PRO A 114 -2.26 0.05 -6.01
CA PRO A 114 -3.39 0.66 -6.66
C PRO A 114 -4.22 1.51 -5.69
N ASN A 115 -5.07 2.39 -6.21
CA ASN A 115 -5.92 3.24 -5.39
C ASN A 115 -7.10 2.48 -4.75
N SER A 116 -7.48 1.33 -5.28
CA SER A 116 -8.60 0.51 -4.79
C SER A 116 -8.27 -0.97 -4.92
N GLU A 117 -8.88 -1.79 -4.06
CA GLU A 117 -8.68 -3.24 -4.02
C GLU A 117 -9.09 -3.96 -5.32
N ASN A 118 -10.05 -3.40 -6.05
CA ASN A 118 -10.56 -3.96 -7.31
C ASN A 118 -9.78 -3.48 -8.55
N LEU A 119 -8.79 -2.62 -8.35
CA LEU A 119 -7.96 -2.11 -9.44
C LEU A 119 -6.58 -2.74 -9.39
N PHE A 120 -6.01 -2.91 -10.56
CA PHE A 120 -4.59 -3.19 -10.74
C PHE A 120 -3.95 -2.04 -11.55
N LEU A 121 -2.74 -2.23 -12.01
CA LEU A 121 -2.10 -1.32 -12.95
C LEU A 121 -2.84 -1.34 -14.28
N THR A 122 -3.00 -0.19 -14.91
CA THR A 122 -3.37 -0.14 -16.32
C THR A 122 -2.22 -0.68 -17.18
N GLU A 123 -2.49 -1.10 -18.40
CA GLU A 123 -1.45 -1.58 -19.32
C GLU A 123 -0.36 -0.54 -19.55
N SER A 124 -0.75 0.72 -19.76
CA SER A 124 0.19 1.83 -19.89
C SER A 124 1.05 2.07 -18.65
N GLN A 125 0.48 1.90 -17.42
CA GLN A 125 1.26 2.00 -16.20
C GLN A 125 2.23 0.83 -16.05
N PHE A 126 1.78 -0.39 -16.34
CA PHE A 126 2.61 -1.58 -16.30
C PHE A 126 3.78 -1.48 -17.27
N GLU A 127 3.52 -1.07 -18.53
CA GLU A 127 4.54 -0.87 -19.56
C GLU A 127 5.59 0.15 -19.12
N LYS A 128 5.15 1.31 -18.59
CA LYS A 128 6.07 2.34 -18.09
C LYS A 128 6.93 1.87 -16.93
N LEU A 129 6.35 1.08 -16.02
CA LEU A 129 7.07 0.53 -14.87
C LEU A 129 8.02 -0.60 -15.27
N SER A 130 7.66 -1.44 -16.24
CA SER A 130 8.51 -2.51 -16.78
C SER A 130 9.76 -1.99 -17.51
N LYS A 131 9.73 -0.74 -18.02
CA LYS A 131 10.92 -0.07 -18.57
C LYS A 131 11.86 0.45 -17.47
N ARG A 132 11.36 0.61 -16.24
CA ARG A 132 12.12 1.18 -15.10
C ARG A 132 12.62 0.11 -14.13
N PHE A 133 11.89 -1.00 -14.01
CA PHE A 133 12.20 -2.05 -13.04
C PHE A 133 12.44 -3.37 -13.77
N LYS A 134 13.57 -4.02 -13.47
CA LYS A 134 13.93 -5.30 -14.10
C LYS A 134 12.93 -6.40 -13.78
N LYS A 135 12.33 -6.34 -12.59
CA LYS A 135 11.30 -7.29 -12.14
C LYS A 135 10.18 -6.57 -11.40
N ILE A 136 8.95 -6.92 -11.77
CA ILE A 136 7.73 -6.50 -11.05
C ILE A 136 7.09 -7.77 -10.47
N VAL A 137 6.69 -7.72 -9.20
CA VAL A 137 5.98 -8.82 -8.54
C VAL A 137 4.76 -8.28 -7.81
N VAL A 138 3.75 -9.13 -7.67
CA VAL A 138 2.55 -8.85 -6.90
C VAL A 138 2.64 -9.52 -5.55
N PHE A 139 2.34 -8.75 -4.50
CA PHE A 139 2.30 -9.24 -3.13
C PHE A 139 0.98 -8.77 -2.50
N TYR A 140 -0.07 -9.59 -2.66
CA TYR A 140 -1.42 -9.29 -2.18
C TYR A 140 -1.77 -10.11 -0.94
N ASP A 141 -2.94 -9.77 -0.37
CA ASP A 141 -3.50 -10.46 0.78
C ASP A 141 -3.72 -11.95 0.50
N ASN A 142 -3.47 -12.78 1.50
CA ASN A 142 -3.73 -14.21 1.44
C ASN A 142 -5.19 -14.55 1.83
N ASP A 143 -6.16 -13.82 1.28
CA ASP A 143 -7.58 -14.14 1.36
C ASP A 143 -8.13 -14.53 -0.03
N LEU A 144 -9.34 -15.08 -0.08
CA LEU A 144 -9.91 -15.54 -1.35
C LEU A 144 -9.97 -14.45 -2.42
N PRO A 145 -10.43 -13.22 -2.14
CA PRO A 145 -10.39 -12.13 -3.11
C PRO A 145 -8.97 -11.78 -3.57
N GLY A 146 -8.00 -11.74 -2.64
CA GLY A 146 -6.60 -11.44 -2.96
C GLY A 146 -5.98 -12.47 -3.89
N ILE A 147 -6.19 -13.77 -3.62
CA ILE A 147 -5.71 -14.87 -4.46
C ILE A 147 -6.38 -14.84 -5.84
N HIS A 148 -7.69 -14.59 -5.90
CA HIS A 148 -8.40 -14.48 -7.18
C HIS A 148 -7.83 -13.33 -8.03
N ASN A 149 -7.65 -12.15 -7.44
CA ASN A 149 -7.07 -10.99 -8.11
C ASN A 149 -5.64 -11.25 -8.58
N MET A 150 -4.80 -11.88 -7.75
CA MET A 150 -3.44 -12.26 -8.14
C MET A 150 -3.42 -13.19 -9.36
N ASN A 151 -4.31 -14.18 -9.42
CA ASN A 151 -4.41 -15.09 -10.54
C ASN A 151 -4.82 -14.39 -11.84
N GLN A 152 -5.73 -13.43 -11.77
CA GLN A 152 -6.12 -12.61 -12.94
C GLN A 152 -4.94 -11.74 -13.42
N ILE A 153 -4.24 -11.10 -12.49
CA ILE A 153 -3.09 -10.26 -12.78
C ILE A 153 -1.96 -11.08 -13.40
N ARG A 154 -1.67 -12.27 -12.83
CA ARG A 154 -0.68 -13.19 -13.36
C ARG A 154 -0.98 -13.60 -14.80
N LYS A 155 -2.24 -13.94 -15.09
CA LYS A 155 -2.67 -14.28 -16.45
C LYS A 155 -2.54 -13.11 -17.42
N LYS A 156 -2.92 -11.89 -16.98
CA LYS A 156 -2.92 -10.70 -17.85
C LYS A 156 -1.53 -10.17 -18.15
N PHE A 157 -0.64 -10.12 -17.17
CA PHE A 157 0.65 -9.45 -17.27
C PHE A 157 1.85 -10.39 -17.23
N ASN A 158 1.62 -11.70 -17.09
CA ASN A 158 2.66 -12.73 -16.95
C ASN A 158 3.71 -12.38 -15.88
N ILE A 159 3.24 -11.97 -14.70
CA ILE A 159 4.09 -11.57 -13.58
C ILE A 159 3.99 -12.50 -12.39
N ASP A 160 5.07 -12.61 -11.64
CA ASP A 160 5.13 -13.44 -10.45
C ASP A 160 4.28 -12.86 -9.31
N CYS A 161 3.68 -13.77 -8.55
CA CYS A 161 2.87 -13.44 -7.38
C CYS A 161 3.45 -14.09 -6.14
N ILE A 162 3.54 -13.32 -5.05
CA ILE A 162 3.97 -13.76 -3.73
C ILE A 162 2.78 -13.65 -2.78
N PHE A 163 2.67 -14.58 -1.85
CA PHE A 163 1.68 -14.53 -0.77
C PHE A 163 2.28 -15.08 0.53
N ILE A 164 1.72 -14.67 1.65
CA ILE A 164 2.08 -15.19 2.96
C ILE A 164 1.38 -16.53 3.16
N PRO A 165 2.09 -17.64 3.47
CA PRO A 165 1.43 -18.91 3.80
C PRO A 165 0.41 -18.74 4.93
N ARG A 166 -0.76 -19.36 4.78
CA ARG A 166 -1.87 -19.26 5.75
C ARG A 166 -1.51 -19.71 7.16
N SER A 167 -0.55 -20.63 7.28
CA SER A 167 -0.03 -21.13 8.55
C SER A 167 0.53 -20.04 9.47
N TYR A 168 0.95 -18.90 8.90
CA TYR A 168 1.41 -17.76 9.72
C TYR A 168 0.28 -16.94 10.34
N GLY A 169 -0.97 -17.09 9.89
CA GLY A 169 -2.10 -16.33 10.42
C GLY A 169 -1.93 -14.82 10.28
N ALA A 170 -1.26 -14.36 9.24
CA ALA A 170 -1.11 -12.96 8.84
C ALA A 170 -1.73 -12.78 7.45
N LYS A 171 -2.50 -11.72 7.28
CA LYS A 171 -3.24 -11.47 6.06
C LYS A 171 -2.39 -10.80 4.99
N ASP A 172 -1.66 -9.78 5.36
CA ASP A 172 -0.80 -8.95 4.51
C ASP A 172 0.60 -8.80 5.12
N ILE A 173 1.51 -8.15 4.39
CA ILE A 173 2.91 -8.02 4.83
C ILE A 173 3.06 -7.13 6.06
N SER A 174 2.22 -6.13 6.22
CA SER A 174 2.25 -5.28 7.40
C SER A 174 1.72 -6.01 8.64
N ASP A 175 0.68 -6.82 8.52
CA ASP A 175 0.20 -7.70 9.60
C ASP A 175 1.27 -8.73 9.98
N PHE A 176 1.98 -9.29 9.00
CA PHE A 176 3.09 -10.21 9.25
C PHE A 176 4.22 -9.50 10.02
N HIS A 177 4.58 -8.29 9.60
CA HIS A 177 5.60 -7.50 10.27
C HIS A 177 5.21 -7.17 11.73
N ALA A 178 3.96 -6.76 11.95
CA ALA A 178 3.45 -6.47 13.29
C ALA A 178 3.50 -7.70 14.21
N LYS A 179 3.24 -8.90 13.67
CA LYS A 179 3.20 -10.14 14.43
C LYS A 179 4.58 -10.75 14.69
N TYR A 180 5.48 -10.68 13.72
CA TYR A 180 6.73 -11.44 13.72
C TYR A 180 8.00 -10.58 13.73
N GLY A 181 7.86 -9.27 13.56
CA GLY A 181 8.97 -8.32 13.54
C GLY A 181 9.77 -8.29 12.25
N ARG A 182 10.72 -7.36 12.21
CA ARG A 182 11.52 -7.02 11.02
C ARG A 182 12.29 -8.21 10.45
N GLU A 183 13.04 -8.91 11.29
CA GLU A 183 13.95 -9.99 10.86
C GLU A 183 13.19 -11.13 10.17
N LYS A 184 12.12 -11.63 10.81
CA LYS A 184 11.29 -12.70 10.24
C LYS A 184 10.60 -12.25 8.95
N THR A 185 10.24 -10.98 8.83
CA THR A 185 9.63 -10.42 7.61
C THR A 185 10.63 -10.39 6.47
N LEU A 186 11.87 -9.96 6.70
CA LEU A 186 12.93 -10.02 5.71
C LEU A 186 13.20 -11.45 5.25
N ASN A 187 13.34 -12.39 6.19
CA ASN A 187 13.55 -13.81 5.89
C ASN A 187 12.41 -14.41 5.04
N LEU A 188 11.15 -14.03 5.31
CA LEU A 188 10.01 -14.46 4.48
C LEU A 188 10.14 -13.96 3.05
N ILE A 189 10.44 -12.67 2.88
CA ILE A 189 10.57 -12.03 1.58
C ILE A 189 11.76 -12.62 0.80
N GLU A 190 12.90 -12.82 1.44
CA GLU A 190 14.07 -13.43 0.81
C GLU A 190 13.81 -14.85 0.32
N ARG A 191 13.11 -15.67 1.12
CA ARG A 191 12.72 -17.04 0.72
C ARG A 191 11.80 -16.99 -0.50
N ALA A 192 10.75 -16.16 -0.48
CA ALA A 192 9.88 -15.97 -1.61
C ALA A 192 10.67 -15.50 -2.85
N TRP A 193 11.65 -14.64 -2.68
CA TRP A 193 12.52 -14.13 -3.74
C TRP A 193 13.38 -15.21 -4.40
N ARG A 194 13.94 -16.11 -3.59
CA ARG A 194 14.77 -17.22 -4.09
C ARG A 194 13.95 -18.21 -4.95
N THR A 195 12.66 -18.39 -4.63
CA THR A 195 11.78 -19.25 -5.44
C THR A 195 11.41 -18.65 -6.79
N LEU A 196 11.45 -17.32 -6.92
CA LEU A 196 11.15 -16.60 -8.17
C LEU A 196 12.36 -16.47 -9.12
N LYS A 197 13.57 -16.80 -8.65
CA LYS A 197 14.80 -16.75 -9.45
C LYS A 197 15.11 -18.08 -10.13
N LYS A 198 14.37 -19.14 -9.81
CA LYS A 198 14.42 -20.45 -10.47
C LYS A 198 13.44 -20.51 -11.63
#